data_c24f55f6a21c05a85529e2bb40125d26
#
_entry.id   c24f55f6a21c05a85529e2bb40125d26
#
_cell.length_a   1.000
_cell.length_b   1.000
_cell.length_c   1.000
_cell.angle_alpha   90.00
_cell.angle_beta   90.00
_cell.angle_gamma   90.00
#
_symmetry.space_group_name_H-M   'P 1'
#
loop_
_entity.id
_entity.type
_entity.pdbx_description
1 polymer ?
#
loop_
_entity_poly.entity_id
_entity_poly.type
_entity_poly.pdbx_seq_one_letter_code
_entity_poly.pdbx_strand_id
1 'polypeptide(L)'
;MRRIAALATAVAGTVVLAGASGAQAAVPRTVTALTISGNGPFDIRRSGKLTGFDIQLVEQAARLAGVRAVQWRVVDFDDLLNGVEAGEAMMGAASITITSRRARLVTFGAPYLRASMGIVTRSGTTGVYRKADLIGSTIGVLQGSTAVAVAKSVRGSRVRQYPAMQGAYRALLDAKVDSVINDYGQSKWYVQNNRPKFRYAGAIVVNQRYGLAFNKDEHELRIAMNTALRKMQRNGQYRRLLQRWELDTVRTP
;
A
#
# COMPACT_ATOMS: atom_id res chain seq x y z
N MET A 1 -53.03 -78.93 6.82
CA MET A 1 -52.45 -77.95 5.91
C MET A 1 -52.34 -76.66 6.68
N ARG A 2 -51.17 -76.35 7.24
CA ARG A 2 -50.89 -75.11 8.00
C ARG A 2 -50.01 -74.18 7.11
N ARG A 3 -50.53 -72.98 6.81
CA ARG A 3 -49.80 -71.91 6.08
C ARG A 3 -49.01 -71.12 7.08
N ILE A 4 -47.68 -71.08 6.89
CA ILE A 4 -46.78 -70.25 7.66
C ILE A 4 -46.67 -68.93 6.91
N ALA A 5 -47.07 -67.82 7.55
CA ALA A 5 -46.87 -66.44 7.04
C ALA A 5 -45.51 -65.95 7.53
N ALA A 6 -44.64 -65.57 6.59
CA ALA A 6 -43.37 -64.96 6.91
C ALA A 6 -43.56 -63.41 7.01
N LEU A 7 -43.23 -62.84 8.18
CA LEU A 7 -43.14 -61.39 8.40
C LEU A 7 -41.79 -60.91 7.87
N ALA A 8 -41.78 -60.02 6.89
CA ALA A 8 -40.58 -59.33 6.47
C ALA A 8 -40.48 -58.01 7.23
N THR A 9 -39.45 -57.85 8.06
CA THR A 9 -39.17 -56.61 8.80
C THR A 9 -38.30 -55.75 7.94
N ALA A 10 -38.83 -54.61 7.45
CA ALA A 10 -38.08 -53.60 6.73
C ALA A 10 -37.34 -52.66 7.72
N VAL A 11 -36.03 -52.73 7.75
CA VAL A 11 -35.20 -51.77 8.49
C VAL A 11 -34.95 -50.54 7.63
N ALA A 12 -35.62 -49.41 7.94
CA ALA A 12 -35.40 -48.15 7.32
C ALA A 12 -34.10 -47.52 7.90
N GLY A 13 -33.02 -47.58 7.14
CA GLY A 13 -31.78 -46.92 7.48
C GLY A 13 -31.89 -45.41 7.22
N THR A 14 -31.94 -44.61 8.28
CA THR A 14 -31.87 -43.15 8.18
C THR A 14 -30.42 -42.76 7.89
N VAL A 15 -30.11 -42.35 6.66
CA VAL A 15 -28.84 -41.74 6.29
C VAL A 15 -28.86 -40.31 6.79
N VAL A 16 -28.15 -40.02 7.90
CA VAL A 16 -27.87 -38.68 8.37
C VAL A 16 -26.75 -38.11 7.48
N LEU A 17 -27.11 -37.31 6.48
CA LEU A 17 -26.15 -36.47 5.76
C LEU A 17 -25.65 -35.40 6.74
N ALA A 18 -24.51 -35.65 7.38
CA ALA A 18 -23.78 -34.61 8.08
C ALA A 18 -23.27 -33.59 7.05
N GLY A 19 -24.05 -32.53 6.88
CA GLY A 19 -23.61 -31.36 6.11
C GLY A 19 -22.34 -30.79 6.77
N ALA A 20 -21.21 -31.01 6.14
CA ALA A 20 -19.99 -30.29 6.47
C ALA A 20 -20.22 -28.80 6.14
N SER A 21 -20.75 -28.05 7.11
CA SER A 21 -20.70 -26.59 7.09
C SER A 21 -19.22 -26.23 7.10
N GLY A 22 -18.64 -25.98 5.93
CA GLY A 22 -17.31 -25.40 5.82
C GLY A 22 -17.30 -24.12 6.65
N ALA A 23 -16.71 -24.15 7.82
CA ALA A 23 -16.55 -22.99 8.66
C ALA A 23 -15.74 -21.96 7.84
N GLN A 24 -16.42 -20.99 7.27
CA GLN A 24 -15.77 -19.85 6.60
C GLN A 24 -14.87 -19.20 7.64
N ALA A 25 -13.58 -19.14 7.36
CA ALA A 25 -12.63 -18.57 8.31
C ALA A 25 -13.08 -17.15 8.68
N ALA A 26 -13.31 -16.93 9.97
CA ALA A 26 -13.82 -15.66 10.45
C ALA A 26 -12.73 -14.59 10.32
N VAL A 27 -13.10 -13.37 9.97
CA VAL A 27 -12.20 -12.23 9.96
C VAL A 27 -11.55 -12.08 11.34
N PRO A 28 -10.22 -11.99 11.44
CA PRO A 28 -9.53 -11.94 12.73
C PRO A 28 -9.91 -10.69 13.52
N ARG A 29 -10.01 -10.83 14.84
CA ARG A 29 -10.33 -9.67 15.72
C ARG A 29 -9.18 -8.67 15.82
N THR A 30 -7.96 -9.12 15.67
CA THR A 30 -6.75 -8.29 15.65
C THR A 30 -5.97 -8.60 14.40
N VAL A 31 -5.55 -7.56 13.69
CA VAL A 31 -4.75 -7.65 12.45
C VAL A 31 -3.37 -7.10 12.72
N THR A 32 -2.33 -7.88 12.42
CA THR A 32 -0.95 -7.38 12.37
C THR A 32 -0.67 -6.79 10.99
N ALA A 33 -0.08 -5.59 10.97
CA ALA A 33 0.19 -4.86 9.73
C ALA A 33 1.59 -4.25 9.71
N LEU A 34 2.29 -4.36 8.58
CA LEU A 34 3.54 -3.67 8.33
C LEU A 34 3.30 -2.34 7.62
N THR A 35 4.09 -1.36 7.98
CA THR A 35 4.14 -0.05 7.33
C THR A 35 5.54 0.53 7.43
N ILE A 36 5.76 1.69 6.80
CA ILE A 36 6.98 2.47 6.94
C ILE A 36 6.72 3.75 7.73
N SER A 37 7.72 4.58 7.94
CA SER A 37 7.55 5.87 8.59
C SER A 37 8.26 6.98 7.80
N GLY A 38 7.73 8.19 7.89
CA GLY A 38 8.28 9.35 7.16
C GLY A 38 7.91 9.42 5.69
N ASN A 39 6.87 8.70 5.29
CA ASN A 39 6.31 8.64 3.95
C ASN A 39 5.05 9.52 3.83
N GLY A 40 5.16 10.79 4.25
CA GLY A 40 4.00 11.70 4.20
C GLY A 40 3.47 11.94 2.79
N PRO A 41 2.15 12.06 2.67
CA PRO A 41 1.10 12.08 3.70
C PRO A 41 0.56 10.71 4.12
N PHE A 42 1.13 9.59 3.66
CA PHE A 42 0.57 8.24 3.81
C PHE A 42 0.87 7.62 5.18
N ASP A 43 2.12 7.63 5.60
CA ASP A 43 2.61 6.95 6.80
C ASP A 43 3.63 7.83 7.52
N ILE A 44 3.22 8.54 8.54
CA ILE A 44 4.05 9.48 9.31
C ILE A 44 3.89 9.28 10.80
N ARG A 45 4.80 9.86 11.58
CA ARG A 45 4.63 10.02 13.01
C ARG A 45 4.32 11.48 13.33
N ARG A 46 3.27 11.72 14.12
CA ARG A 46 2.97 13.02 14.75
C ARG A 46 2.88 12.81 16.27
N SER A 47 3.66 13.56 17.02
CA SER A 47 3.73 13.42 18.50
C SER A 47 3.92 11.95 18.94
N GLY A 48 4.83 11.24 18.29
CA GLY A 48 5.14 9.82 18.56
C GLY A 48 4.13 8.81 18.03
N LYS A 49 2.93 9.21 17.61
CA LYS A 49 1.88 8.31 17.10
C LYS A 49 1.98 8.14 15.59
N LEU A 50 1.82 6.90 15.14
CA LEU A 50 1.71 6.59 13.72
C LEU A 50 0.37 7.10 13.19
N THR A 51 0.39 7.78 12.07
CA THR A 51 -0.79 8.34 11.39
C THR A 51 -0.49 8.54 9.90
N GLY A 52 -1.48 8.94 9.14
CA GLY A 52 -1.35 9.16 7.70
C GLY A 52 -2.57 8.65 6.97
N PHE A 53 -2.59 8.86 5.66
CA PHE A 53 -3.71 8.41 4.84
C PHE A 53 -3.87 6.89 4.91
N ASP A 54 -2.78 6.12 4.69
CA ASP A 54 -2.84 4.65 4.67
C ASP A 54 -3.18 4.09 6.05
N ILE A 55 -2.60 4.64 7.09
CA ILE A 55 -2.89 4.23 8.47
C ILE A 55 -4.38 4.40 8.77
N GLN A 56 -4.94 5.59 8.50
CA GLN A 56 -6.34 5.88 8.77
C GLN A 56 -7.29 5.12 7.82
N LEU A 57 -6.89 4.89 6.56
CA LEU A 57 -7.65 4.07 5.61
C LEU A 57 -7.80 2.65 6.14
N VAL A 58 -6.70 2.02 6.52
CA VAL A 58 -6.68 0.64 7.05
C VAL A 58 -7.48 0.55 8.33
N GLU A 59 -7.27 1.45 9.30
CA GLU A 59 -7.99 1.43 10.57
C GLU A 59 -9.50 1.62 10.40
N GLN A 60 -9.93 2.51 9.49
CA GLN A 60 -11.35 2.70 9.22
C GLN A 60 -11.96 1.50 8.48
N ALA A 61 -11.26 0.95 7.48
CA ALA A 61 -11.70 -0.24 6.77
C ALA A 61 -11.76 -1.46 7.71
N ALA A 62 -10.75 -1.65 8.56
CA ALA A 62 -10.69 -2.72 9.55
C ALA A 62 -11.89 -2.69 10.51
N ARG A 63 -12.22 -1.52 11.07
CA ARG A 63 -13.44 -1.37 11.91
C ARG A 63 -14.71 -1.76 11.16
N LEU A 64 -14.85 -1.36 9.90
CA LEU A 64 -16.01 -1.72 9.07
C LEU A 64 -16.05 -3.21 8.70
N ALA A 65 -14.89 -3.87 8.68
CA ALA A 65 -14.71 -5.30 8.47
C ALA A 65 -14.92 -6.15 9.75
N GLY A 66 -15.17 -5.52 10.91
CA GLY A 66 -15.35 -6.22 12.20
C GLY A 66 -14.04 -6.47 12.96
N VAL A 67 -12.92 -5.97 12.48
CA VAL A 67 -11.62 -6.01 13.18
C VAL A 67 -11.63 -5.00 14.31
N ARG A 68 -11.22 -5.43 15.51
CA ARG A 68 -11.19 -4.56 16.71
C ARG A 68 -9.92 -3.71 16.83
N ALA A 69 -8.78 -4.27 16.40
CA ALA A 69 -7.50 -3.60 16.50
C ALA A 69 -6.59 -3.91 15.30
N VAL A 70 -5.80 -2.92 14.88
CA VAL A 70 -4.68 -3.09 13.96
C VAL A 70 -3.39 -2.82 14.73
N GLN A 71 -2.51 -3.81 14.77
CA GLN A 71 -1.20 -3.72 15.40
C GLN A 71 -0.16 -3.41 14.33
N TRP A 72 0.34 -2.18 14.35
CA TRP A 72 1.30 -1.70 13.39
C TRP A 72 2.74 -1.99 13.82
N ARG A 73 3.55 -2.50 12.88
CA ARG A 73 5.00 -2.59 12.99
C ARG A 73 5.64 -1.80 11.85
N VAL A 74 6.58 -0.91 12.18
CA VAL A 74 7.31 -0.10 11.21
C VAL A 74 8.57 -0.84 10.80
N VAL A 75 8.78 -0.96 9.49
CA VAL A 75 9.94 -1.62 8.86
C VAL A 75 10.47 -0.75 7.72
N ASP A 76 11.60 -1.11 7.13
CA ASP A 76 12.07 -0.50 5.89
C ASP A 76 11.20 -0.95 4.71
N PHE A 77 11.08 -0.09 3.68
CA PHE A 77 10.19 -0.36 2.54
C PHE A 77 10.55 -1.63 1.77
N ASP A 78 11.85 -1.92 1.66
CA ASP A 78 12.36 -3.09 0.95
C ASP A 78 11.99 -4.41 1.64
N ASP A 79 11.88 -4.39 2.97
CA ASP A 79 11.55 -5.55 3.80
C ASP A 79 10.04 -5.78 3.94
N LEU A 80 9.21 -4.75 3.69
CA LEU A 80 7.77 -4.80 3.97
C LEU A 80 7.07 -5.96 3.27
N LEU A 81 7.28 -6.15 1.98
CA LEU A 81 6.60 -7.21 1.23
C LEU A 81 7.13 -8.60 1.56
N ASN A 82 8.42 -8.72 1.83
CA ASN A 82 9.03 -9.97 2.25
C ASN A 82 8.50 -10.41 3.63
N GLY A 83 8.34 -9.45 4.56
CA GLY A 83 7.74 -9.71 5.87
C GLY A 83 6.26 -10.15 5.78
N VAL A 84 5.49 -9.54 4.86
CA VAL A 84 4.10 -9.99 4.61
C VAL A 84 4.08 -11.37 3.95
N GLU A 85 4.95 -11.65 2.97
CA GLU A 85 5.06 -12.96 2.32
C GLU A 85 5.42 -14.05 3.32
N ALA A 86 6.36 -13.77 4.22
CA ALA A 86 6.82 -14.70 5.26
C ALA A 86 5.80 -14.91 6.39
N GLY A 87 4.66 -14.21 6.38
CA GLY A 87 3.64 -14.31 7.44
C GLY A 87 4.00 -13.60 8.74
N GLU A 88 5.03 -12.72 8.74
CA GLU A 88 5.37 -11.91 9.91
C GLU A 88 4.28 -10.87 10.23
N ALA A 89 3.44 -10.55 9.27
CA ALA A 89 2.22 -9.78 9.43
C ALA A 89 1.18 -10.22 8.39
N MET A 90 -0.08 -10.05 8.75
CA MET A 90 -1.23 -10.40 7.89
C MET A 90 -1.32 -9.49 6.66
N MET A 91 -0.88 -8.24 6.78
CA MET A 91 -0.96 -7.28 5.70
C MET A 91 0.13 -6.20 5.78
N GLY A 92 0.23 -5.42 4.70
CA GLY A 92 1.09 -4.25 4.61
C GLY A 92 0.40 -3.07 3.92
N ALA A 93 0.70 -1.85 4.36
CA ALA A 93 0.23 -0.61 3.78
C ALA A 93 1.34 0.46 3.85
N ALA A 94 1.74 1.00 2.71
CA ALA A 94 2.76 2.04 2.58
C ALA A 94 2.75 2.62 1.15
N SER A 95 1.59 3.09 0.66
CA SER A 95 1.42 3.51 -0.75
C SER A 95 2.03 2.50 -1.75
N ILE A 96 1.77 1.20 -1.52
CA ILE A 96 2.43 0.12 -2.25
C ILE A 96 1.87 0.04 -3.68
N THR A 97 2.70 0.35 -4.66
CA THR A 97 2.34 0.19 -6.08
C THR A 97 2.10 -1.28 -6.40
N ILE A 98 0.95 -1.59 -6.96
CA ILE A 98 0.63 -2.91 -7.51
C ILE A 98 1.48 -3.14 -8.75
N THR A 99 2.33 -4.17 -8.72
CA THR A 99 3.13 -4.61 -9.87
C THR A 99 3.10 -6.13 -10.00
N SER A 100 3.30 -6.67 -11.21
CA SER A 100 3.36 -8.14 -11.42
C SER A 100 4.46 -8.80 -10.59
N ARG A 101 5.60 -8.12 -10.38
CA ARG A 101 6.68 -8.63 -9.52
C ARG A 101 6.20 -8.79 -8.08
N ARG A 102 5.56 -7.75 -7.51
CA ARG A 102 5.07 -7.74 -6.12
C ARG A 102 3.88 -8.70 -5.92
N ALA A 103 3.03 -8.85 -6.95
CA ALA A 103 1.90 -9.79 -6.93
C ALA A 103 2.32 -11.27 -6.92
N ARG A 104 3.60 -11.58 -7.14
CA ARG A 104 4.14 -12.94 -6.91
C ARG A 104 4.42 -13.23 -5.44
N LEU A 105 4.74 -12.22 -4.66
CA LEU A 105 5.05 -12.33 -3.23
C LEU A 105 3.76 -12.32 -2.39
N VAL A 106 2.86 -11.38 -2.65
CA VAL A 106 1.67 -11.11 -1.85
C VAL A 106 0.40 -11.05 -2.71
N THR A 107 -0.76 -11.15 -2.08
CA THR A 107 -2.04 -10.88 -2.75
C THR A 107 -2.45 -9.44 -2.48
N PHE A 108 -2.73 -8.67 -3.54
CA PHE A 108 -3.21 -7.31 -3.39
C PHE A 108 -4.72 -7.24 -3.20
N GLY A 109 -5.16 -6.29 -2.39
CA GLY A 109 -6.54 -5.82 -2.35
C GLY A 109 -6.91 -4.99 -3.59
N ALA A 110 -8.16 -4.53 -3.63
CA ALA A 110 -8.61 -3.59 -4.65
C ALA A 110 -7.75 -2.32 -4.65
N PRO A 111 -7.40 -1.79 -5.83
CA PRO A 111 -6.67 -0.51 -5.89
C PRO A 111 -7.47 0.59 -5.20
N TYR A 112 -6.81 1.37 -4.35
CA TYR A 112 -7.47 2.46 -3.64
C TYR A 112 -7.07 3.86 -4.13
N LEU A 113 -5.90 4.04 -4.74
CA LEU A 113 -5.45 5.33 -5.26
C LEU A 113 -4.66 5.16 -6.55
N ARG A 114 -4.80 6.11 -7.50
CA ARG A 114 -3.89 6.24 -8.65
C ARG A 114 -2.69 7.06 -8.24
N ALA A 115 -1.54 6.76 -8.82
CA ALA A 115 -0.28 7.45 -8.54
C ALA A 115 0.47 7.82 -9.81
N SER A 116 1.21 8.89 -9.72
CA SER A 116 2.26 9.29 -10.65
C SER A 116 3.50 9.67 -9.85
N MET A 117 4.61 10.01 -10.50
CA MET A 117 5.82 10.40 -9.81
C MET A 117 6.07 11.90 -9.90
N GLY A 118 6.80 12.43 -8.94
CA GLY A 118 7.25 13.80 -8.88
C GLY A 118 8.76 13.91 -8.90
N ILE A 119 9.25 15.00 -9.46
CA ILE A 119 10.64 15.40 -9.42
C ILE A 119 10.80 16.50 -8.38
N VAL A 120 11.72 16.32 -7.46
CA VAL A 120 12.08 17.32 -6.45
C VAL A 120 13.53 17.74 -6.64
N THR A 121 13.77 19.04 -6.60
CA THR A 121 15.09 19.65 -6.68
C THR A 121 15.32 20.61 -5.50
N ARG A 122 16.55 21.10 -5.33
CA ARG A 122 16.82 22.23 -4.44
C ARG A 122 16.07 23.47 -4.94
N SER A 123 15.73 24.37 -4.04
CA SER A 123 14.91 25.56 -4.32
C SER A 123 15.46 26.41 -5.47
N GLY A 124 16.74 26.67 -5.55
CA GLY A 124 17.36 27.50 -6.59
C GLY A 124 17.62 26.78 -7.94
N THR A 125 17.26 25.51 -8.09
CA THR A 125 17.54 24.78 -9.33
C THR A 125 16.62 25.26 -10.45
N THR A 126 17.19 25.60 -11.60
CA THR A 126 16.50 25.97 -12.86
C THR A 126 16.68 24.88 -13.92
N GLY A 127 15.94 24.94 -15.02
CA GLY A 127 16.13 24.04 -16.17
C GLY A 127 15.59 22.61 -16.00
N VAL A 128 15.05 22.26 -14.82
CA VAL A 128 14.45 20.93 -14.58
C VAL A 128 12.95 21.08 -14.39
N TYR A 129 12.15 20.51 -15.31
CA TYR A 129 10.69 20.56 -15.32
C TYR A 129 10.04 19.23 -15.69
N ARG A 130 10.78 18.30 -16.30
CA ARG A 130 10.30 17.01 -16.78
C ARG A 130 11.42 15.95 -16.76
N LYS A 131 11.06 14.71 -16.96
CA LYS A 131 12.00 13.58 -16.94
C LYS A 131 13.18 13.74 -17.90
N ALA A 132 12.97 14.29 -19.10
CA ALA A 132 14.01 14.50 -20.09
C ALA A 132 15.14 15.45 -19.62
N ASP A 133 14.82 16.37 -18.73
CA ASP A 133 15.77 17.36 -18.23
C ASP A 133 16.73 16.76 -17.16
N LEU A 134 16.53 15.47 -16.80
CA LEU A 134 17.38 14.73 -15.85
C LEU A 134 18.50 13.93 -16.53
N ILE A 135 18.68 14.06 -17.86
CA ILE A 135 19.73 13.34 -18.60
C ILE A 135 21.10 13.64 -17.96
N GLY A 136 21.88 12.59 -17.70
CA GLY A 136 23.24 12.68 -17.12
C GLY A 136 23.27 13.00 -15.62
N SER A 137 22.13 13.30 -14.98
CA SER A 137 22.08 13.70 -13.57
C SER A 137 22.21 12.52 -12.60
N THR A 138 22.53 12.83 -11.34
CA THR A 138 22.48 11.89 -10.23
C THR A 138 21.12 11.99 -9.54
N ILE A 139 20.38 10.88 -9.49
CA ILE A 139 18.99 10.83 -9.02
C ILE A 139 18.90 9.99 -7.74
N GLY A 140 18.37 10.59 -6.66
CA GLY A 140 18.07 9.90 -5.41
C GLY A 140 16.67 9.27 -5.46
N VAL A 141 16.54 8.03 -4.98
CA VAL A 141 15.28 7.28 -4.92
C VAL A 141 15.22 6.41 -3.67
N LEU A 142 14.01 6.02 -3.25
CA LEU A 142 13.82 5.00 -2.21
C LEU A 142 14.20 3.62 -2.76
N GLN A 143 14.99 2.87 -1.99
CA GLN A 143 15.34 1.48 -2.28
C GLN A 143 14.08 0.61 -2.41
N GLY A 144 14.07 -0.33 -3.35
CA GLY A 144 12.93 -1.21 -3.60
C GLY A 144 11.69 -0.55 -4.21
N SER A 145 11.68 0.81 -4.37
CA SER A 145 10.54 1.52 -4.97
C SER A 145 10.50 1.41 -6.50
N THR A 146 9.34 1.70 -7.08
CA THR A 146 9.17 1.78 -8.53
C THR A 146 9.91 2.97 -9.14
N ALA A 147 10.27 3.98 -8.36
CA ALA A 147 11.08 5.11 -8.78
C ALA A 147 12.49 4.70 -9.26
N VAL A 148 13.03 3.58 -8.75
CA VAL A 148 14.32 3.03 -9.20
C VAL A 148 14.30 2.76 -10.72
N ALA A 149 13.27 2.08 -11.21
CA ALA A 149 13.14 1.78 -12.63
C ALA A 149 12.96 3.04 -13.48
N VAL A 150 12.18 4.01 -12.99
CA VAL A 150 11.97 5.29 -13.67
C VAL A 150 13.27 6.10 -13.73
N ALA A 151 14.03 6.18 -12.64
CA ALA A 151 15.31 6.86 -12.61
C ALA A 151 16.34 6.21 -13.55
N LYS A 152 16.44 4.87 -13.53
CA LYS A 152 17.31 4.10 -14.44
C LYS A 152 16.96 4.28 -15.92
N SER A 153 15.71 4.59 -16.25
CA SER A 153 15.28 4.85 -17.63
C SER A 153 15.62 6.25 -18.15
N VAL A 154 16.23 7.10 -17.32
CA VAL A 154 16.78 8.39 -17.75
C VAL A 154 18.18 8.14 -18.34
N ARG A 155 18.41 8.57 -19.56
CA ARG A 155 19.68 8.36 -20.27
C ARG A 155 20.85 8.98 -19.51
N GLY A 156 21.91 8.17 -19.26
CA GLY A 156 23.13 8.63 -18.58
C GLY A 156 22.97 8.98 -17.09
N SER A 157 21.82 8.73 -16.49
CA SER A 157 21.63 9.01 -15.07
C SER A 157 22.44 8.07 -14.17
N ARG A 158 22.88 8.59 -13.04
CA ARG A 158 23.41 7.82 -11.91
C ARG A 158 22.35 7.72 -10.82
N VAL A 159 21.92 6.52 -10.48
CA VAL A 159 20.83 6.29 -9.51
C VAL A 159 21.45 5.94 -8.15
N ARG A 160 21.13 6.75 -7.12
CA ARG A 160 21.46 6.47 -5.73
C ARG A 160 20.22 6.06 -4.97
N GLN A 161 20.25 4.87 -4.40
CA GLN A 161 19.16 4.31 -3.60
C GLN A 161 19.41 4.56 -2.12
N TYR A 162 18.36 4.89 -1.40
CA TYR A 162 18.37 5.16 0.04
C TYR A 162 17.33 4.28 0.74
N PRO A 163 17.64 3.73 1.92
CA PRO A 163 16.68 2.89 2.66
C PRO A 163 15.47 3.69 3.16
N ALA A 164 15.64 5.00 3.37
CA ALA A 164 14.56 5.93 3.73
C ALA A 164 14.62 7.19 2.88
N MET A 165 13.45 7.74 2.51
CA MET A 165 13.36 8.95 1.68
C MET A 165 14.02 10.18 2.31
N GLN A 166 14.05 10.28 3.63
CA GLN A 166 14.77 11.34 4.35
C GLN A 166 16.25 11.38 3.97
N GLY A 167 16.88 10.22 3.77
CA GLY A 167 18.25 10.11 3.29
C GLY A 167 18.44 10.68 1.89
N ALA A 168 17.52 10.40 0.97
CA ALA A 168 17.54 10.94 -0.38
C ALA A 168 17.36 12.46 -0.39
N TYR A 169 16.44 12.99 0.38
CA TYR A 169 16.23 14.43 0.51
C TYR A 169 17.41 15.15 1.20
N ARG A 170 18.02 14.51 2.19
CA ARG A 170 19.25 15.03 2.80
C ARG A 170 20.39 15.07 1.78
N ALA A 171 20.57 14.01 1.00
CA ALA A 171 21.58 13.97 -0.06
C ALA A 171 21.32 15.02 -1.15
N LEU A 172 20.05 15.37 -1.41
CA LEU A 172 19.69 16.47 -2.31
C LEU A 172 20.12 17.82 -1.76
N LEU A 173 19.93 18.09 -0.48
CA LEU A 173 20.42 19.32 0.18
C LEU A 173 21.95 19.40 0.16
N ASP A 174 22.61 18.29 0.46
CA ASP A 174 24.08 18.18 0.47
C ASP A 174 24.70 18.16 -0.93
N ALA A 175 23.92 18.39 -2.00
CA ALA A 175 24.33 18.33 -3.41
C ALA A 175 24.97 17.00 -3.84
N LYS A 176 24.73 15.90 -3.09
CA LYS A 176 25.19 14.55 -3.43
C LYS A 176 24.33 13.89 -4.51
N VAL A 177 23.10 14.39 -4.71
CA VAL A 177 22.22 14.10 -5.85
C VAL A 177 21.66 15.41 -6.41
N ASP A 178 21.32 15.42 -7.69
CA ASP A 178 20.81 16.60 -8.39
C ASP A 178 19.29 16.72 -8.26
N SER A 179 18.63 15.59 -8.15
CA SER A 179 17.20 15.49 -7.99
C SER A 179 16.80 14.26 -7.18
N VAL A 180 15.55 14.27 -6.70
CA VAL A 180 14.89 13.10 -6.10
C VAL A 180 13.65 12.78 -6.92
N ILE A 181 13.47 11.52 -7.30
CA ILE A 181 12.21 11.01 -7.85
C ILE A 181 11.53 10.21 -6.74
N ASN A 182 10.30 10.60 -6.45
CA ASN A 182 9.39 9.91 -5.54
C ASN A 182 7.96 10.03 -6.08
N ASP A 183 7.01 9.35 -5.45
CA ASP A 183 5.62 9.48 -5.84
C ASP A 183 5.11 10.93 -5.70
N TYR A 184 4.18 11.32 -6.54
CA TYR A 184 3.69 12.70 -6.66
C TYR A 184 3.18 13.26 -5.33
N GLY A 185 2.30 12.52 -4.64
CA GLY A 185 1.72 12.95 -3.37
C GLY A 185 2.78 13.20 -2.30
N GLN A 186 3.74 12.26 -2.16
CA GLN A 186 4.86 12.38 -1.23
C GLN A 186 5.78 13.55 -1.59
N SER A 187 6.09 13.73 -2.87
CA SER A 187 6.92 14.83 -3.37
C SER A 187 6.31 16.19 -3.05
N LYS A 188 5.02 16.36 -3.33
CA LYS A 188 4.28 17.60 -3.01
C LYS A 188 4.24 17.87 -1.51
N TRP A 189 3.85 16.86 -0.73
CA TRP A 189 3.79 16.96 0.72
C TRP A 189 5.16 17.31 1.33
N TYR A 190 6.23 16.67 0.88
CA TYR A 190 7.56 16.92 1.39
C TYR A 190 8.03 18.35 1.10
N VAL A 191 7.83 18.84 -0.13
CA VAL A 191 8.17 20.21 -0.51
C VAL A 191 7.37 21.22 0.31
N GLN A 192 6.06 21.02 0.48
CA GLN A 192 5.20 21.92 1.25
C GLN A 192 5.67 22.04 2.72
N ASN A 193 6.06 20.92 3.33
CA ASN A 193 6.48 20.88 4.74
C ASN A 193 7.96 21.25 4.98
N ASN A 194 8.72 21.50 3.92
CA ASN A 194 10.16 21.83 4.01
C ASN A 194 10.54 23.07 3.18
N ARG A 195 9.63 24.00 3.00
CA ARG A 195 9.93 25.29 2.35
C ARG A 195 10.88 26.13 3.20
N PRO A 196 11.77 26.93 2.59
CA PRO A 196 12.01 27.12 1.15
C PRO A 196 13.08 26.21 0.55
N LYS A 197 13.45 25.12 1.21
CA LYS A 197 14.64 24.31 0.85
C LYS A 197 14.49 23.56 -0.50
N PHE A 198 13.26 23.17 -0.84
CA PHE A 198 12.98 22.32 -2.00
C PHE A 198 11.97 22.97 -2.95
N ARG A 199 12.07 22.58 -4.21
CA ARG A 199 11.12 22.89 -5.27
C ARG A 199 10.54 21.60 -5.85
N TYR A 200 9.23 21.55 -5.99
CA TYR A 200 8.57 20.56 -6.84
C TYR A 200 8.82 20.96 -8.29
N ALA A 201 9.63 20.17 -9.00
CA ALA A 201 10.13 20.54 -10.33
C ALA A 201 9.20 20.10 -11.46
N GLY A 202 8.47 18.99 -11.30
CA GLY A 202 7.55 18.49 -12.31
C GLY A 202 7.03 17.10 -12.04
N ALA A 203 6.04 16.67 -12.82
CA ALA A 203 5.48 15.32 -12.76
C ALA A 203 6.10 14.40 -13.81
N ILE A 204 6.19 13.12 -13.46
CA ILE A 204 6.44 12.02 -14.40
C ILE A 204 5.17 11.18 -14.42
N VAL A 205 4.45 11.23 -15.54
CA VAL A 205 3.21 10.46 -15.69
C VAL A 205 3.54 8.98 -15.79
N VAL A 206 3.02 8.20 -14.86
CA VAL A 206 3.08 6.75 -14.82
C VAL A 206 1.71 6.22 -14.42
N ASN A 207 1.26 5.14 -15.07
CA ASN A 207 -0.04 4.54 -14.73
C ASN A 207 0.13 3.55 -13.57
N GLN A 208 0.32 4.07 -12.37
CA GLN A 208 0.47 3.28 -11.15
C GLN A 208 -0.80 3.31 -10.30
N ARG A 209 -1.00 2.27 -9.50
CA ARG A 209 -2.10 2.16 -8.55
C ARG A 209 -1.59 1.57 -7.25
N TYR A 210 -2.02 2.14 -6.12
CA TYR A 210 -1.71 1.59 -4.80
C TYR A 210 -2.75 0.56 -4.38
N GLY A 211 -2.29 -0.48 -3.69
CA GLY A 211 -3.11 -1.50 -3.07
C GLY A 211 -2.58 -1.89 -1.71
N LEU A 212 -3.47 -2.33 -0.84
CA LEU A 212 -3.08 -3.00 0.40
C LEU A 212 -2.52 -4.38 0.04
N ALA A 213 -1.38 -4.75 0.60
CA ALA A 213 -0.76 -6.06 0.41
C ALA A 213 -1.23 -7.01 1.52
N PHE A 214 -1.58 -8.24 1.18
CA PHE A 214 -2.00 -9.27 2.14
C PHE A 214 -1.11 -10.49 1.97
N ASN A 215 -0.80 -11.18 3.07
CA ASN A 215 -0.28 -12.52 2.99
C ASN A 215 -1.25 -13.39 2.17
N LYS A 216 -0.74 -14.38 1.46
CA LYS A 216 -1.56 -15.19 0.54
C LYS A 216 -2.64 -16.00 1.26
N ASP A 217 -2.41 -16.35 2.52
CA ASP A 217 -3.35 -17.11 3.34
C ASP A 217 -4.46 -16.23 3.94
N GLU A 218 -4.33 -14.90 3.88
CA GLU A 218 -5.28 -13.94 4.46
C GLU A 218 -6.44 -13.61 3.50
N HIS A 219 -7.05 -14.63 2.92
CA HIS A 219 -8.09 -14.48 1.91
C HIS A 219 -9.35 -13.76 2.44
N GLU A 220 -9.87 -14.20 3.60
CA GLU A 220 -11.08 -13.63 4.19
C GLU A 220 -10.87 -12.19 4.68
N LEU A 221 -9.71 -11.91 5.28
CA LEU A 221 -9.34 -10.55 5.65
C LEU A 221 -9.32 -9.64 4.42
N ARG A 222 -8.71 -10.07 3.33
CA ARG A 222 -8.63 -9.30 2.08
C ARG A 222 -10.02 -9.01 1.51
N ILE A 223 -10.93 -10.01 1.48
CA ILE A 223 -12.31 -9.82 1.01
C ILE A 223 -13.06 -8.81 1.89
N ALA A 224 -12.96 -8.96 3.21
CA ALA A 224 -13.61 -8.07 4.17
C ALA A 224 -13.09 -6.63 4.05
N MET A 225 -11.77 -6.45 3.94
CA MET A 225 -11.14 -5.13 3.75
C MET A 225 -11.54 -4.49 2.42
N ASN A 226 -11.61 -5.24 1.32
CA ASN A 226 -12.09 -4.75 0.03
C ASN A 226 -13.56 -4.32 0.10
N THR A 227 -14.39 -5.07 0.81
CA THR A 227 -15.82 -4.74 1.01
C THR A 227 -15.96 -3.48 1.84
N ALA A 228 -15.19 -3.35 2.91
CA ALA A 228 -15.13 -2.15 3.74
C ALA A 228 -14.68 -0.92 2.94
N LEU A 229 -13.64 -1.06 2.11
CA LEU A 229 -13.16 0.02 1.25
C LEU A 229 -14.24 0.49 0.27
N ARG A 230 -14.94 -0.43 -0.39
CA ARG A 230 -16.11 -0.07 -1.24
C ARG A 230 -17.22 0.64 -0.46
N LYS A 231 -17.48 0.24 0.80
CA LYS A 231 -18.44 0.93 1.67
C LYS A 231 -17.99 2.35 1.99
N MET A 232 -16.71 2.56 2.32
CA MET A 232 -16.13 3.88 2.55
C MET A 232 -16.21 4.80 1.31
N GLN A 233 -16.02 4.24 0.12
CA GLN A 233 -16.16 4.98 -1.14
C GLN A 233 -17.60 5.44 -1.37
N ARG A 234 -18.60 4.56 -1.13
CA ARG A 234 -20.02 4.86 -1.33
C ARG A 234 -20.59 5.86 -0.30
N ASN A 235 -20.17 5.78 0.96
CA ASN A 235 -20.70 6.64 2.04
C ASN A 235 -19.89 7.94 2.23
N GLY A 236 -18.93 8.23 1.37
CA GLY A 236 -18.12 9.45 1.38
C GLY A 236 -16.99 9.48 2.41
N GLN A 237 -16.81 8.46 3.26
CA GLN A 237 -15.70 8.40 4.22
C GLN A 237 -14.33 8.44 3.52
N TYR A 238 -14.20 7.72 2.39
CA TYR A 238 -12.97 7.71 1.60
C TYR A 238 -12.66 9.12 1.04
N ARG A 239 -13.66 9.84 0.52
CA ARG A 239 -13.49 11.20 0.01
C ARG A 239 -13.04 12.17 1.11
N ARG A 240 -13.66 12.12 2.29
CA ARG A 240 -13.25 12.93 3.45
C ARG A 240 -11.81 12.64 3.88
N LEU A 241 -11.37 11.37 3.75
CA LEU A 241 -10.00 10.99 4.06
C LEU A 241 -9.01 11.58 3.05
N LEU A 242 -9.31 11.51 1.75
CA LEU A 242 -8.52 12.15 0.70
C LEU A 242 -8.37 13.66 0.94
N GLN A 243 -9.47 14.35 1.24
CA GLN A 243 -9.46 15.80 1.53
C GLN A 243 -8.61 16.13 2.76
N ARG A 244 -8.76 15.36 3.85
CA ARG A 244 -7.95 15.55 5.07
C ARG A 244 -6.46 15.48 4.82
N TRP A 245 -6.03 14.65 3.88
CA TRP A 245 -4.63 14.43 3.56
C TRP A 245 -4.19 15.13 2.26
N GLU A 246 -5.04 16.01 1.70
CA GLU A 246 -4.79 16.78 0.48
C GLU A 246 -4.42 15.90 -0.73
N LEU A 247 -5.05 14.72 -0.81
CA LEU A 247 -4.86 13.74 -1.89
C LEU A 247 -5.99 13.76 -2.93
N ASP A 248 -7.04 14.54 -2.74
CA ASP A 248 -8.17 14.67 -3.66
C ASP A 248 -7.78 15.41 -4.96
N THR A 249 -6.72 16.20 -4.93
CA THR A 249 -6.12 16.87 -6.10
C THR A 249 -5.10 16.02 -6.85
N VAL A 250 -4.82 14.81 -6.39
CA VAL A 250 -3.97 13.83 -7.09
C VAL A 250 -4.76 13.27 -8.29
N ARG A 251 -5.34 14.18 -9.10
CA ARG A 251 -5.68 13.82 -10.47
C ARG A 251 -4.36 13.69 -11.20
N THR A 252 -4.08 12.48 -11.68
CA THR A 252 -3.08 12.32 -12.74
C THR A 252 -3.41 13.34 -13.83
N PRO A 253 -2.45 14.17 -14.24
CA PRO A 253 -2.66 15.05 -15.37
C PRO A 253 -3.10 14.27 -16.60
#